data_617597bf5ade65c0bc0504f25b1740fa
#
_entry.id   617597bf5ade65c0bc0504f25b1740fa
#
_cell.length_a   1.000
_cell.length_b   1.000
_cell.length_c   1.000
_cell.angle_alpha   90.00
_cell.angle_beta   90.00
_cell.angle_gamma   90.00
#
_symmetry.space_group_name_H-M   'P 1'
#
loop_
_entity.id
_entity.type
_entity.pdbx_description
1 polymer ?
#
loop_
_entity_poly.entity_id
_entity_poly.type
_entity_poly.pdbx_seq_one_letter_code
_entity_poly.pdbx_strand_id
1 'polypeptide(L)'
;TTFPSTLVQVLRDKFRDFARETGAIGQERVDNVNAIIERLIDAGHSEAATIAEWKDGLNEMWADLLELIDTRMQLLAASYDLQRYFYTSSEILGLIGEKHRELPEDVGLDASTAESFHRTHTAFERELHLLGEQVPLVPSCPSTLPLTSIPGTL
;
A
#
# COMPACT_ATOMS: atom_id res chain seq x y z
N THR A 1 -10.92 9.55 12.82
CA THR A 1 -10.27 8.40 13.51
C THR A 1 -9.02 8.03 12.72
N THR A 2 -7.87 7.87 13.38
CA THR A 2 -6.60 7.54 12.70
C THR A 2 -6.58 6.05 12.40
N PHE A 3 -6.25 5.68 11.17
CA PHE A 3 -6.05 4.28 10.78
C PHE A 3 -5.01 3.64 11.71
N PRO A 4 -5.33 2.53 12.40
CA PRO A 4 -4.42 1.91 13.34
C PRO A 4 -3.17 1.37 12.63
N SER A 5 -2.00 1.50 13.27
CA SER A 5 -0.77 0.90 12.77
C SER A 5 -0.95 -0.61 12.67
N THR A 6 -1.00 -1.12 11.46
CA THR A 6 -1.20 -2.54 11.18
C THR A 6 0.15 -3.25 11.03
N LEU A 7 0.14 -4.58 11.19
CA LEU A 7 1.32 -5.41 10.91
C LEU A 7 1.87 -5.15 9.50
N VAL A 8 0.98 -4.95 8.51
CA VAL A 8 1.37 -4.67 7.12
C VAL A 8 2.10 -3.33 7.00
N GLN A 9 1.68 -2.30 7.72
CA GLN A 9 2.40 -1.02 7.75
C GLN A 9 3.82 -1.18 8.30
N VAL A 10 3.97 -1.89 9.40
CA VAL A 10 5.28 -2.17 10.00
C VAL A 10 6.16 -2.97 9.04
N LEU A 11 5.61 -4.00 8.39
CA LEU A 11 6.33 -4.81 7.41
C LEU A 11 6.75 -3.98 6.19
N ARG A 12 5.85 -3.14 5.67
CA ARG A 12 6.15 -2.23 4.56
C ARG A 12 7.31 -1.29 4.88
N ASP A 13 7.28 -0.68 6.05
CA ASP A 13 8.30 0.30 6.45
C ASP A 13 9.66 -0.40 6.70
N LYS A 14 9.68 -1.55 7.35
CA LYS A 14 10.89 -2.36 7.53
C LYS A 14 11.46 -2.86 6.20
N PHE A 15 10.60 -3.30 5.30
CA PHE A 15 11.05 -3.78 3.99
C PHE A 15 11.58 -2.65 3.12
N ARG A 16 11.00 -1.46 3.19
CA ARG A 16 11.53 -0.27 2.51
C ARG A 16 12.92 0.09 3.00
N ASP A 17 13.17 0.04 4.31
CA ASP A 17 14.50 0.30 4.87
C ASP A 17 15.51 -0.77 4.42
N PHE A 18 15.14 -2.04 4.46
CA PHE A 18 15.94 -3.15 3.92
C PHE A 18 16.25 -2.96 2.42
N ALA A 19 15.25 -2.61 1.61
CA ALA A 19 15.42 -2.39 0.17
C ALA A 19 16.41 -1.26 -0.12
N ARG A 20 16.32 -0.15 0.63
CA ARG A 20 17.23 0.99 0.50
C ARG A 20 18.67 0.61 0.86
N GLU A 21 18.87 -0.06 2.00
CA GLU A 21 20.20 -0.46 2.43
C GLU A 21 20.80 -1.51 1.50
N THR A 22 20.05 -2.52 1.11
CA THR A 22 20.49 -3.58 0.19
C THR A 22 20.82 -2.98 -1.18
N GLY A 23 19.97 -2.08 -1.71
CA GLY A 23 20.18 -1.44 -2.98
C GLY A 23 21.46 -0.59 -2.99
N ALA A 24 21.68 0.23 -1.98
CA ALA A 24 22.84 1.11 -1.90
C ALA A 24 24.16 0.33 -1.74
N ILE A 25 24.24 -0.54 -0.73
CA ILE A 25 25.46 -1.30 -0.43
C ILE A 25 25.73 -2.35 -1.51
N GLY A 26 24.68 -3.03 -1.97
CA GLY A 26 24.80 -4.07 -2.99
C GLY A 26 25.25 -3.50 -4.33
N GLN A 27 24.69 -2.35 -4.76
CA GLN A 27 25.11 -1.69 -5.99
C GLN A 27 26.60 -1.29 -5.95
N GLU A 28 27.04 -0.68 -4.84
CA GLU A 28 28.45 -0.32 -4.67
C GLU A 28 29.38 -1.53 -4.78
N ARG A 29 28.99 -2.66 -4.17
CA ARG A 29 29.79 -3.90 -4.23
C ARG A 29 29.83 -4.50 -5.63
N VAL A 30 28.69 -4.53 -6.31
CA VAL A 30 28.62 -5.03 -7.71
C VAL A 30 29.45 -4.15 -8.63
N ASP A 31 29.36 -2.83 -8.50
CA ASP A 31 30.16 -1.88 -9.28
C ASP A 31 31.67 -2.05 -9.04
N ASN A 32 32.07 -2.23 -7.78
CA ASN A 32 33.47 -2.47 -7.41
C ASN A 32 34.00 -3.78 -8.01
N VAL A 33 33.21 -4.87 -7.96
CA VAL A 33 33.60 -6.15 -8.57
C VAL A 33 33.68 -6.01 -10.08
N ASN A 34 32.72 -5.37 -10.72
CA ASN A 34 32.74 -5.11 -12.16
C ASN A 34 33.98 -4.33 -12.58
N ALA A 35 34.37 -3.27 -11.85
CA ALA A 35 35.55 -2.48 -12.12
C ALA A 35 36.87 -3.29 -11.98
N ILE A 36 36.91 -4.24 -11.02
CA ILE A 36 38.07 -5.14 -10.89
C ILE A 36 38.11 -6.12 -12.07
N ILE A 37 37.00 -6.70 -12.45
CA ILE A 37 36.89 -7.63 -13.59
C ILE A 37 37.29 -6.95 -14.88
N GLU A 38 36.82 -5.74 -15.15
CA GLU A 38 37.20 -4.97 -16.36
C GLU A 38 38.68 -4.73 -16.44
N ARG A 39 39.31 -4.36 -15.33
CA ARG A 39 40.79 -4.19 -15.29
C ARG A 39 41.54 -5.49 -15.58
N LEU A 40 41.04 -6.66 -15.11
CA LEU A 40 41.65 -7.96 -15.39
C LEU A 40 41.53 -8.34 -16.86
N ILE A 41 40.36 -8.08 -17.46
CA ILE A 41 40.10 -8.34 -18.88
C ILE A 41 41.03 -7.44 -19.74
N ASP A 42 41.09 -6.17 -19.45
CA ASP A 42 41.92 -5.19 -20.18
C ASP A 42 43.44 -5.51 -20.07
N ALA A 43 43.86 -6.05 -18.93
CA ALA A 43 45.21 -6.55 -18.71
C ALA A 43 45.52 -7.87 -19.43
N GLY A 44 44.57 -8.47 -20.13
CA GLY A 44 44.76 -9.72 -20.86
C GLY A 44 44.94 -10.95 -19.95
N HIS A 45 44.21 -11.00 -18.84
CA HIS A 45 44.27 -12.14 -17.93
C HIS A 45 43.93 -13.46 -18.63
N SER A 46 44.65 -14.56 -18.32
CA SER A 46 44.48 -15.86 -18.98
C SER A 46 43.07 -16.40 -18.94
N GLU A 47 42.31 -16.10 -17.88
CA GLU A 47 40.94 -16.52 -17.66
C GLU A 47 39.92 -15.42 -18.00
N ALA A 48 40.28 -14.46 -18.87
CA ALA A 48 39.41 -13.30 -19.16
C ALA A 48 38.01 -13.70 -19.64
N ALA A 49 37.86 -14.78 -20.43
CA ALA A 49 36.57 -15.28 -20.90
C ALA A 49 35.71 -15.78 -19.76
N THR A 50 36.27 -16.59 -18.87
CA THR A 50 35.55 -17.12 -17.67
C THR A 50 35.13 -16.02 -16.72
N ILE A 51 36.00 -15.03 -16.51
CA ILE A 51 35.73 -13.87 -15.64
C ILE A 51 34.64 -12.99 -16.26
N ALA A 52 34.58 -12.84 -17.59
CA ALA A 52 33.49 -12.12 -18.26
C ALA A 52 32.13 -12.82 -18.09
N GLU A 53 32.09 -14.16 -18.21
CA GLU A 53 30.87 -14.93 -17.94
C GLU A 53 30.38 -14.76 -16.50
N TRP A 54 31.29 -14.76 -15.53
CA TRP A 54 30.93 -14.52 -14.12
C TRP A 54 30.42 -13.11 -13.89
N LYS A 55 30.97 -12.11 -14.57
CA LYS A 55 30.46 -10.72 -14.52
C LYS A 55 29.02 -10.65 -15.02
N ASP A 56 28.74 -11.26 -16.17
CA ASP A 56 27.42 -11.27 -16.75
C ASP A 56 26.42 -11.97 -15.81
N GLY A 57 26.77 -13.15 -15.28
CA GLY A 57 25.95 -13.85 -14.31
C GLY A 57 25.71 -13.06 -13.01
N LEU A 58 26.72 -12.37 -12.48
CA LEU A 58 26.57 -11.50 -11.31
C LEU A 58 25.60 -10.35 -11.57
N ASN A 59 25.73 -9.69 -12.72
CA ASN A 59 24.88 -8.56 -13.08
C ASN A 59 23.42 -9.00 -13.32
N GLU A 60 23.21 -10.17 -13.95
CA GLU A 60 21.89 -10.76 -14.14
C GLU A 60 21.22 -11.08 -12.80
N MET A 61 21.91 -11.78 -11.90
CA MET A 61 21.40 -12.10 -10.58
C MET A 61 21.12 -10.85 -9.73
N TRP A 62 21.93 -9.82 -9.88
CA TRP A 62 21.72 -8.54 -9.20
C TRP A 62 20.44 -7.84 -9.72
N ALA A 63 20.26 -7.80 -11.04
CA ALA A 63 19.05 -7.25 -11.66
C ALA A 63 17.79 -8.01 -11.21
N ASP A 64 17.83 -9.34 -11.19
CA ASP A 64 16.74 -10.19 -10.72
C ASP A 64 16.39 -9.91 -9.25
N LEU A 65 17.39 -9.73 -8.39
CA LEU A 65 17.17 -9.38 -6.99
C LEU A 65 16.49 -8.01 -6.84
N LEU A 66 16.91 -7.01 -7.61
CA LEU A 66 16.28 -5.69 -7.58
C LEU A 66 14.82 -5.73 -8.05
N GLU A 67 14.50 -6.54 -9.06
CA GLU A 67 13.14 -6.75 -9.53
C GLU A 67 12.26 -7.43 -8.46
N LEU A 68 12.79 -8.44 -7.77
CA LEU A 68 12.10 -9.10 -6.65
C LEU A 68 11.84 -8.13 -5.49
N ILE A 69 12.79 -7.27 -5.17
CA ILE A 69 12.65 -6.23 -4.14
C ILE A 69 11.51 -5.26 -4.53
N ASP A 70 11.52 -4.76 -5.77
CA ASP A 70 10.50 -3.84 -6.26
C ASP A 70 9.11 -4.49 -6.25
N THR A 71 8.99 -5.70 -6.76
CA THR A 71 7.74 -6.48 -6.72
C THR A 71 7.22 -6.63 -5.30
N ARG A 72 8.08 -6.95 -4.35
CA ARG A 72 7.68 -7.08 -2.94
C ARG A 72 7.23 -5.75 -2.34
N MET A 73 7.88 -4.66 -2.67
CA MET A 73 7.47 -3.32 -2.23
C MET A 73 6.08 -2.96 -2.74
N GLN A 74 5.81 -3.24 -4.03
CA GLN A 74 4.50 -3.00 -4.64
C GLN A 74 3.39 -3.84 -3.98
N LEU A 75 3.65 -5.12 -3.70
CA LEU A 75 2.70 -6.01 -3.01
C LEU A 75 2.38 -5.53 -1.59
N LEU A 76 3.38 -5.09 -0.83
CA LEU A 76 3.18 -4.55 0.51
C LEU A 76 2.42 -3.22 0.49
N ALA A 77 2.68 -2.36 -0.50
CA ALA A 77 1.93 -1.12 -0.69
C ALA A 77 0.45 -1.41 -1.02
N ALA A 78 0.19 -2.29 -1.98
CA ALA A 78 -1.17 -2.67 -2.37
C ALA A 78 -1.94 -3.34 -1.21
N SER A 79 -1.28 -4.19 -0.42
CA SER A 79 -1.87 -4.81 0.77
C SER A 79 -2.23 -3.77 1.84
N TYR A 80 -1.38 -2.76 2.04
CA TYR A 80 -1.65 -1.66 2.97
C TYR A 80 -2.86 -0.84 2.50
N ASP A 81 -2.93 -0.49 1.23
CA ASP A 81 -4.04 0.29 0.67
C ASP A 81 -5.36 -0.49 0.76
N LEU A 82 -5.33 -1.80 0.54
CA LEU A 82 -6.49 -2.66 0.69
C LEU A 82 -6.99 -2.70 2.14
N GLN A 83 -6.10 -2.83 3.12
CA GLN A 83 -6.47 -2.81 4.53
C GLN A 83 -7.02 -1.45 4.96
N ARG A 84 -6.42 -0.38 4.46
CA ARG A 84 -6.91 0.98 4.69
C ARG A 84 -8.31 1.18 4.10
N TYR A 85 -8.55 0.66 2.91
CA TYR A 85 -9.87 0.67 2.28
C TYR A 85 -10.92 -0.02 3.16
N PHE A 86 -10.66 -1.25 3.58
CA PHE A 86 -11.59 -1.99 4.43
C PHE A 86 -11.86 -1.30 5.76
N TYR A 87 -10.82 -0.77 6.41
CA TYR A 87 -10.96 -0.05 7.65
C TYR A 87 -11.85 1.18 7.49
N THR A 88 -11.53 2.06 6.51
CA THR A 88 -12.29 3.29 6.28
C THR A 88 -13.73 2.99 5.86
N SER A 89 -13.94 2.00 5.00
CA SER A 89 -15.28 1.57 4.59
C SER A 89 -16.10 1.06 5.77
N SER A 90 -15.49 0.27 6.66
CA SER A 90 -16.16 -0.26 7.85
C SER A 90 -16.55 0.86 8.84
N GLU A 91 -15.69 1.87 9.03
CA GLU A 91 -16.02 3.03 9.85
C GLU A 91 -17.22 3.81 9.29
N ILE A 92 -17.21 4.11 7.99
CA ILE A 92 -18.31 4.84 7.36
C ILE A 92 -19.62 4.03 7.38
N LEU A 93 -19.55 2.73 7.12
CA LEU A 93 -20.74 1.86 7.23
C LEU A 93 -21.28 1.81 8.65
N GLY A 94 -20.42 1.84 9.66
CA GLY A 94 -20.81 1.95 11.06
C GLY A 94 -21.56 3.26 11.34
N LEU A 95 -21.03 4.39 10.88
CA LEU A 95 -21.66 5.70 11.03
C LEU A 95 -23.01 5.79 10.30
N ILE A 96 -23.10 5.23 9.09
CA ILE A 96 -24.37 5.15 8.35
C ILE A 96 -25.38 4.31 9.14
N GLY A 97 -24.95 3.18 9.69
CA GLY A 97 -25.82 2.32 10.51
C GLY A 97 -26.30 2.99 11.81
N GLU A 98 -25.46 3.82 12.43
CA GLU A 98 -25.85 4.65 13.59
C GLU A 98 -26.90 5.68 13.18
N LYS A 99 -26.66 6.42 12.10
CA LYS A 99 -27.62 7.41 11.59
C LYS A 99 -28.94 6.78 11.17
N HIS A 100 -28.91 5.58 10.61
CA HIS A 100 -30.13 4.85 10.29
C HIS A 100 -30.97 4.51 11.54
N ARG A 101 -30.33 4.16 12.66
CA ARG A 101 -31.02 3.88 13.92
C ARG A 101 -31.52 5.14 14.62
N GLU A 102 -30.86 6.28 14.43
CA GLU A 102 -31.20 7.58 15.00
C GLU A 102 -32.28 8.34 14.19
N LEU A 103 -32.72 7.79 13.06
CA LEU A 103 -33.69 8.45 12.19
C LEU A 103 -34.95 8.79 12.96
N PRO A 104 -35.32 10.10 13.04
CA PRO A 104 -36.54 10.50 13.76
C PRO A 104 -37.81 9.99 13.06
N GLU A 105 -38.62 9.23 13.78
CA GLU A 105 -39.87 8.68 13.26
C GLU A 105 -41.07 9.54 13.59
N ASP A 106 -41.01 10.36 14.66
CA ASP A 106 -42.09 11.21 15.12
C ASP A 106 -42.29 12.46 14.25
N VAL A 107 -43.56 12.76 13.98
CA VAL A 107 -43.96 13.94 13.18
C VAL A 107 -44.65 15.02 13.99
N GLY A 108 -44.98 14.77 15.27
CA GLY A 108 -45.73 15.64 16.17
C GLY A 108 -47.23 15.56 16.01
N LEU A 109 -47.98 15.78 17.10
CA LEU A 109 -49.44 15.73 17.15
C LEU A 109 -50.06 17.13 17.10
N ASP A 110 -49.31 18.17 17.39
CA ASP A 110 -49.75 19.56 17.38
C ASP A 110 -48.65 20.47 16.73
N ALA A 111 -48.97 21.74 16.45
CA ALA A 111 -48.11 22.69 15.78
C ALA A 111 -46.79 22.91 16.50
N SER A 112 -46.77 22.92 17.82
CA SER A 112 -45.58 23.15 18.65
C SER A 112 -44.61 21.95 18.59
N THR A 113 -45.16 20.74 18.76
CA THR A 113 -44.38 19.50 18.66
C THR A 113 -43.90 19.24 17.24
N ALA A 114 -44.72 19.50 16.22
CA ALA A 114 -44.34 19.38 14.83
C ALA A 114 -43.17 20.33 14.48
N GLU A 115 -43.19 21.59 14.98
CA GLU A 115 -42.08 22.53 14.77
C GLU A 115 -40.79 22.07 15.47
N SER A 116 -40.89 21.50 16.65
CA SER A 116 -39.77 20.92 17.37
C SER A 116 -39.16 19.74 16.61
N PHE A 117 -39.97 18.81 16.13
CA PHE A 117 -39.51 17.67 15.34
C PHE A 117 -38.93 18.10 13.98
N HIS A 118 -39.51 19.10 13.34
CA HIS A 118 -38.93 19.66 12.12
C HIS A 118 -37.52 20.24 12.33
N ARG A 119 -37.29 20.95 13.44
CA ARG A 119 -35.96 21.44 13.78
C ARG A 119 -34.95 20.30 14.03
N THR A 120 -35.39 19.25 14.74
CA THR A 120 -34.56 18.05 14.98
C THR A 120 -34.22 17.35 13.65
N HIS A 121 -35.21 17.20 12.78
CA HIS A 121 -35.01 16.59 11.47
C HIS A 121 -34.07 17.41 10.59
N THR A 122 -34.20 18.73 10.57
CA THR A 122 -33.28 19.60 9.83
C THR A 122 -31.83 19.52 10.35
N ALA A 123 -31.65 19.37 11.66
CA ALA A 123 -30.31 19.13 12.22
C ALA A 123 -29.73 17.78 11.79
N PHE A 124 -30.57 16.72 11.83
CA PHE A 124 -30.20 15.38 11.35
C PHE A 124 -29.83 15.37 9.85
N GLU A 125 -30.58 16.06 9.00
CA GLU A 125 -30.26 16.20 7.57
C GLU A 125 -28.89 16.85 7.33
N ARG A 126 -28.52 17.86 8.12
CA ARG A 126 -27.20 18.49 8.03
C ARG A 126 -26.08 17.53 8.41
N GLU A 127 -26.25 16.73 9.47
CA GLU A 127 -25.29 15.71 9.87
C GLU A 127 -25.16 14.62 8.83
N LEU A 128 -26.27 14.21 8.21
CA LEU A 128 -26.29 13.22 7.13
C LEU A 128 -25.56 13.75 5.88
N HIS A 129 -25.73 15.04 5.57
CA HIS A 129 -25.00 15.69 4.47
C HIS A 129 -23.50 15.67 4.71
N LEU A 130 -23.03 16.00 5.91
CA LEU A 130 -21.62 15.95 6.29
C LEU A 130 -21.04 14.52 6.21
N LEU A 131 -21.83 13.52 6.59
CA LEU A 131 -21.44 12.11 6.41
C LEU A 131 -21.33 11.76 4.93
N GLY A 132 -22.26 12.24 4.09
CA GLY A 132 -22.23 12.06 2.64
C GLY A 132 -20.96 12.60 1.98
N GLU A 133 -20.40 13.71 2.49
CA GLU A 133 -19.13 14.27 2.02
C GLU A 133 -17.91 13.39 2.36
N GLN A 134 -18.01 12.52 3.37
CA GLN A 134 -16.93 11.62 3.76
C GLN A 134 -16.86 10.36 2.88
N VAL A 135 -17.95 9.96 2.26
CA VAL A 135 -18.01 8.74 1.42
C VAL A 135 -17.05 8.79 0.23
N PRO A 136 -16.93 9.89 -0.54
CA PRO A 136 -15.97 9.99 -1.63
C PRO A 136 -14.49 9.95 -1.18
N LEU A 137 -14.22 10.18 0.11
CA LEU A 137 -12.86 10.13 0.69
C LEU A 137 -12.38 8.70 0.97
N VAL A 138 -13.26 7.71 0.81
CA VAL A 138 -12.86 6.29 0.87
C VAL A 138 -11.91 6.01 -0.28
N PRO A 139 -10.69 5.51 -0.03
CA PRO A 139 -9.78 5.14 -1.09
C PRO A 139 -10.47 4.18 -2.06
N SER A 140 -10.28 4.37 -3.36
CA SER A 140 -10.76 3.40 -4.35
C SER A 140 -10.16 2.02 -4.05
N CYS A 141 -10.98 0.97 -4.16
CA CYS A 141 -10.46 -0.39 -4.05
C CYS A 141 -9.35 -0.56 -5.11
N PRO A 142 -8.12 -0.95 -4.73
CA PRO A 142 -7.07 -1.19 -5.69
C PRO A 142 -7.51 -2.29 -6.67
N SER A 143 -7.76 -1.90 -7.91
CA SER A 143 -8.37 -2.75 -8.95
C SER A 143 -7.46 -3.86 -9.45
N THR A 144 -6.19 -3.87 -9.05
CA THR A 144 -5.21 -4.86 -9.48
C THR A 144 -4.21 -5.15 -8.37
N LEU A 145 -4.47 -6.20 -7.62
CA LEU A 145 -3.34 -6.98 -7.12
C LEU A 145 -2.75 -7.67 -8.36
N PRO A 146 -1.47 -7.46 -8.70
CA PRO A 146 -0.84 -8.28 -9.72
C PRO A 146 -0.85 -9.73 -9.21
N LEU A 147 -1.80 -10.51 -9.69
CA LEU A 147 -1.81 -11.96 -9.54
C LEU A 147 -0.74 -12.54 -10.48
N THR A 148 0.51 -12.11 -10.29
CA THR A 148 1.64 -12.79 -10.89
C THR A 148 1.98 -13.97 -9.98
N SER A 149 1.57 -15.13 -10.44
CA SER A 149 2.13 -16.47 -10.16
C SER A 149 3.10 -16.51 -8.98
N ILE A 150 2.63 -17.04 -7.87
CA ILE A 150 3.47 -17.71 -6.89
C ILE A 150 4.18 -18.83 -7.68
N PRO A 151 5.52 -18.78 -7.87
CA PRO A 151 6.22 -19.93 -8.42
C PRO A 151 5.99 -21.06 -7.43
N GLY A 152 5.56 -22.21 -7.99
CA GLY A 152 5.05 -23.35 -7.28
C GLY A 152 5.96 -23.83 -6.17
N THR A 153 5.31 -24.16 -5.09
CA THR A 153 5.74 -25.15 -4.10
C THR A 153 6.24 -26.43 -4.80
N LEU A 154 7.51 -26.73 -4.61
CA LEU A 154 8.04 -28.10 -4.58
C LEU A 154 8.71 -28.32 -3.24
#